data_1f72997c2c2e22862007cf8eb2ae7b07
#
_entry.id   1f72997c2c2e22862007cf8eb2ae7b07
#
_cell.length_a   1.000
_cell.length_b   1.000
_cell.length_c   1.000
_cell.angle_alpha   90.00
_cell.angle_beta   90.00
_cell.angle_gamma   90.00
#
_symmetry.space_group_name_H-M   'P 1'
#
loop_
_entity.id
_entity.type
_entity.pdbx_description
1 polymer ?
#
loop_
_entity_poly.entity_id
_entity_poly.type
_entity_poly.pdbx_seq_one_letter_code
_entity_poly.pdbx_strand_id
1 'polypeptide(L)'
;MSIDAKMAWRNIWRNTRRTILTICAIAFASLLLVFMLSFQFGSYETMINTSVKIQTGHLQIQAQEFQEKKNIRQVVPEPEKIAAILKTIPSIAAFTFRGQAFALISSNERTYGVAVTGIDPDREADVSRLKSLIREGDFLTAEDTDQALIGRLLAQNLRVKLGDELTVLGQGRDGSIAATVVQIKGIFSSGISDFDRAAIHIPLKTFQEVYSMQGAVHEVVVIADSLRNINAIKTSVETALSSLNEKKPLMVLDWDELMPGLRQSIEMDLISGLIFYLLLVLVVAFSILNTFLMAIFERTREFGVLMAIGTTPGRLTKVLLIESMTMTLIGIVTGIIVGSLITLYFQVHGIDFSGASELLSQFGITGRMYPKLSWLSAISGPLAVLMITFLAALYPALKVRRLQPVEAMRTT
;
A
#
# COMPACT_ATOMS: atom_id res chain seq x y z
N MET A 1 -10.89 -8.36 -43.45
CA MET A 1 -9.59 -7.69 -43.34
C MET A 1 -9.37 -6.82 -44.57
N SER A 2 -9.02 -5.56 -44.39
CA SER A 2 -8.63 -4.67 -45.51
C SER A 2 -7.38 -5.21 -46.22
N ILE A 3 -7.21 -4.86 -47.52
CA ILE A 3 -6.02 -5.26 -48.29
C ILE A 3 -4.72 -4.81 -47.56
N ASP A 4 -4.74 -3.62 -46.99
CA ASP A 4 -3.60 -3.06 -46.26
C ASP A 4 -3.25 -3.90 -45.00
N ALA A 5 -4.26 -4.43 -44.29
CA ALA A 5 -4.04 -5.30 -43.13
C ALA A 5 -3.48 -6.68 -43.53
N LYS A 6 -3.91 -7.25 -44.69
CA LYS A 6 -3.30 -8.49 -45.22
C LYS A 6 -1.85 -8.29 -45.61
N MET A 7 -1.54 -7.15 -46.24
CA MET A 7 -0.14 -6.78 -46.57
C MET A 7 0.72 -6.63 -45.32
N ALA A 8 0.24 -5.89 -44.33
CA ALA A 8 0.95 -5.68 -43.05
C ALA A 8 1.23 -7.03 -42.35
N TRP A 9 0.23 -7.92 -42.27
CA TRP A 9 0.40 -9.26 -41.67
C TRP A 9 1.45 -10.10 -42.38
N ARG A 10 1.47 -10.13 -43.72
CA ARG A 10 2.51 -10.85 -44.49
C ARG A 10 3.89 -10.25 -44.31
N ASN A 11 3.98 -8.94 -44.21
CA ASN A 11 5.24 -8.23 -43.99
C ASN A 11 5.87 -8.54 -42.62
N ILE A 12 5.06 -8.66 -41.56
CA ILE A 12 5.51 -9.02 -40.23
C ILE A 12 6.31 -10.33 -40.25
N TRP A 13 5.83 -11.33 -40.94
CA TRP A 13 6.46 -12.67 -40.98
C TRP A 13 7.58 -12.83 -42.00
N ARG A 14 7.85 -11.82 -42.83
CA ARG A 14 8.92 -11.85 -43.82
C ARG A 14 10.32 -11.83 -43.18
N ASN A 15 10.48 -11.14 -42.05
CA ASN A 15 11.70 -11.10 -41.27
C ASN A 15 11.43 -11.57 -39.82
N THR A 16 11.26 -12.88 -39.67
CA THR A 16 10.81 -13.54 -38.45
C THR A 16 11.69 -13.25 -37.24
N ARG A 17 13.02 -13.22 -37.39
CA ARG A 17 13.95 -12.97 -36.28
C ARG A 17 13.71 -11.59 -35.65
N ARG A 18 13.63 -10.55 -36.48
CA ARG A 18 13.39 -9.18 -36.02
C ARG A 18 12.00 -9.04 -35.39
N THR A 19 11.00 -9.60 -36.04
CA THR A 19 9.61 -9.56 -35.54
C THR A 19 9.48 -10.21 -34.17
N ILE A 20 10.05 -11.42 -33.99
CA ILE A 20 10.06 -12.09 -32.70
C ILE A 20 10.78 -11.27 -31.63
N LEU A 21 11.98 -10.76 -31.92
CA LEU A 21 12.72 -9.93 -30.97
C LEU A 21 11.94 -8.70 -30.53
N THR A 22 11.26 -8.02 -31.49
CA THR A 22 10.44 -6.84 -31.16
C THR A 22 9.24 -7.23 -30.31
N ILE A 23 8.52 -8.29 -30.67
CA ILE A 23 7.38 -8.78 -29.90
C ILE A 23 7.83 -9.21 -28.50
N CYS A 24 8.93 -9.93 -28.38
CA CYS A 24 9.50 -10.33 -27.09
C CYS A 24 9.91 -9.13 -26.23
N ALA A 25 10.51 -8.10 -26.82
CA ALA A 25 10.86 -6.88 -26.08
C ALA A 25 9.64 -6.16 -25.53
N ILE A 26 8.58 -6.02 -26.32
CA ILE A 26 7.32 -5.39 -25.91
C ILE A 26 6.61 -6.27 -24.86
N ALA A 27 6.58 -7.59 -25.07
CA ALA A 27 5.98 -8.53 -24.14
C ALA A 27 6.70 -8.51 -22.78
N PHE A 28 8.04 -8.50 -22.79
CA PHE A 28 8.83 -8.41 -21.57
C PHE A 28 8.61 -7.11 -20.81
N ALA A 29 8.59 -5.98 -21.52
CA ALA A 29 8.29 -4.69 -20.90
C ALA A 29 6.88 -4.64 -20.28
N SER A 30 5.89 -5.13 -21.01
CA SER A 30 4.52 -5.21 -20.51
C SER A 30 4.38 -6.15 -19.31
N LEU A 31 5.08 -7.30 -19.35
CA LEU A 31 5.17 -8.23 -18.23
C LEU A 31 5.76 -7.57 -16.99
N LEU A 32 6.92 -6.89 -17.16
CA LEU A 32 7.59 -6.20 -16.05
C LEU A 32 6.68 -5.13 -15.45
N LEU A 33 6.00 -4.31 -16.25
CA LEU A 33 5.11 -3.27 -15.75
C LEU A 33 3.92 -3.86 -15.01
N VAL A 34 3.26 -4.91 -15.53
CA VAL A 34 2.16 -5.60 -14.83
C VAL A 34 2.63 -6.13 -13.48
N PHE A 35 3.78 -6.82 -13.45
CA PHE A 35 4.32 -7.39 -12.24
C PHE A 35 4.73 -6.32 -11.22
N MET A 36 5.50 -5.31 -11.65
CA MET A 36 6.00 -4.25 -10.77
C MET A 36 4.88 -3.40 -10.17
N LEU A 37 3.87 -3.01 -10.97
CA LEU A 37 2.71 -2.28 -10.46
C LEU A 37 1.89 -3.14 -9.49
N SER A 38 1.69 -4.42 -9.80
CA SER A 38 0.97 -5.34 -8.90
C SER A 38 1.73 -5.58 -7.59
N PHE A 39 3.06 -5.67 -7.66
CA PHE A 39 3.93 -5.80 -6.50
C PHE A 39 3.88 -4.53 -5.64
N GLN A 40 4.00 -3.36 -6.25
CA GLN A 40 3.96 -2.07 -5.56
C GLN A 40 2.64 -1.86 -4.81
N PHE A 41 1.49 -2.03 -5.49
CA PHE A 41 0.18 -1.88 -4.83
C PHE A 41 -0.08 -2.96 -3.77
N GLY A 42 0.37 -4.20 -3.99
CA GLY A 42 0.29 -5.26 -2.99
C GLY A 42 1.14 -4.97 -1.75
N SER A 43 2.33 -4.40 -1.96
CA SER A 43 3.22 -3.98 -0.87
C SER A 43 2.62 -2.85 -0.04
N TYR A 44 2.01 -1.85 -0.68
CA TYR A 44 1.31 -0.77 0.05
C TYR A 44 0.14 -1.30 0.88
N GLU A 45 -0.67 -2.18 0.31
CA GLU A 45 -1.78 -2.77 1.05
C GLU A 45 -1.28 -3.58 2.25
N THR A 46 -0.20 -4.34 2.08
CA THR A 46 0.43 -5.09 3.16
C THR A 46 0.99 -4.15 4.23
N MET A 47 1.68 -3.08 3.82
CA MET A 47 2.28 -2.10 4.72
C MET A 47 1.21 -1.35 5.52
N ILE A 48 0.15 -0.88 4.87
CA ILE A 48 -0.97 -0.23 5.56
C ILE A 48 -1.62 -1.19 6.54
N ASN A 49 -2.09 -2.36 6.08
CA ASN A 49 -2.79 -3.34 6.93
C ASN A 49 -1.95 -3.81 8.13
N THR A 50 -0.64 -3.93 7.95
CA THR A 50 0.25 -4.34 9.04
C THR A 50 0.44 -3.21 10.05
N SER A 51 0.69 -1.99 9.58
CA SER A 51 0.91 -0.82 10.44
C SER A 51 -0.35 -0.44 11.23
N VAL A 52 -1.50 -0.39 10.58
CA VAL A 52 -2.76 -0.02 11.24
C VAL A 52 -3.19 -1.05 12.30
N LYS A 53 -2.92 -2.34 12.07
CA LYS A 53 -3.24 -3.41 13.03
C LYS A 53 -2.30 -3.45 14.24
N ILE A 54 -1.23 -2.67 14.27
CA ILE A 54 -0.39 -2.53 15.46
C ILE A 54 -0.98 -1.47 16.39
N GLN A 55 -1.37 -0.30 15.87
CA GLN A 55 -1.74 0.84 16.71
C GLN A 55 -3.07 1.49 16.38
N THR A 56 -3.29 1.88 15.14
CA THR A 56 -4.33 2.88 14.82
C THR A 56 -5.66 2.31 14.38
N GLY A 57 -5.70 1.08 13.87
CA GLY A 57 -6.84 0.61 13.10
C GLY A 57 -6.97 1.33 11.75
N HIS A 58 -7.97 0.97 10.96
CA HIS A 58 -8.25 1.63 9.68
C HIS A 58 -8.92 2.99 9.86
N LEU A 59 -9.73 3.12 10.90
CA LEU A 59 -10.43 4.35 11.29
C LEU A 59 -10.39 4.48 12.81
N GLN A 60 -10.39 5.72 13.29
CA GLN A 60 -10.59 6.03 14.70
C GLN A 60 -11.67 7.10 14.87
N ILE A 61 -12.54 6.88 15.87
CA ILE A 61 -13.44 7.90 16.37
C ILE A 61 -12.83 8.45 17.64
N GLN A 62 -12.63 9.75 17.69
CA GLN A 62 -12.03 10.45 18.82
C GLN A 62 -12.61 11.85 18.99
N ALA A 63 -12.34 12.48 20.14
CA ALA A 63 -12.72 13.87 20.35
C ALA A 63 -11.90 14.78 19.43
N GLN A 64 -12.49 15.91 19.00
CA GLN A 64 -11.80 16.91 18.19
C GLN A 64 -10.49 17.35 18.85
N GLU A 65 -9.42 17.51 18.06
CA GLU A 65 -8.07 17.92 18.47
C GLU A 65 -7.33 16.88 19.37
N PHE A 66 -7.92 15.72 19.67
CA PHE A 66 -7.24 14.72 20.50
C PHE A 66 -5.97 14.21 19.82
N GLN A 67 -6.00 14.00 18.50
CA GLN A 67 -4.82 13.53 17.76
C GLN A 67 -3.62 14.48 17.89
N GLU A 68 -3.87 15.78 17.91
CA GLU A 68 -2.81 16.80 17.98
C GLU A 68 -2.32 17.06 19.41
N LYS A 69 -3.27 17.13 20.36
CA LYS A 69 -2.97 17.56 21.74
C LYS A 69 -2.75 16.41 22.72
N LYS A 70 -3.25 15.20 22.41
CA LYS A 70 -3.24 14.02 23.29
C LYS A 70 -3.62 14.34 24.74
N ASN A 71 -4.61 15.23 24.90
CA ASN A 71 -5.04 15.68 26.22
C ASN A 71 -6.03 14.68 26.83
N ILE A 72 -5.74 14.21 28.03
CA ILE A 72 -6.56 13.23 28.75
C ILE A 72 -8.03 13.66 28.99
N ARG A 73 -8.32 14.97 28.89
CA ARG A 73 -9.68 15.51 29.04
C ARG A 73 -10.51 15.45 27.77
N GLN A 74 -9.90 15.15 26.64
CA GLN A 74 -10.59 15.02 25.34
C GLN A 74 -11.02 13.57 25.16
N VAL A 75 -12.26 13.28 25.49
CA VAL A 75 -12.79 11.92 25.58
C VAL A 75 -13.97 11.72 24.65
N VAL A 76 -14.17 10.49 24.25
CA VAL A 76 -15.36 9.96 23.62
C VAL A 76 -16.27 9.45 24.75
N PRO A 77 -17.41 10.11 25.02
CA PRO A 77 -18.34 9.70 26.05
C PRO A 77 -19.17 8.51 25.56
N GLU A 78 -19.71 7.72 26.50
CA GLU A 78 -20.66 6.63 26.24
C GLU A 78 -20.29 5.73 25.05
N PRO A 79 -19.10 5.13 25.02
CA PRO A 79 -18.58 4.39 23.85
C PRO A 79 -19.51 3.23 23.42
N GLU A 80 -20.33 2.69 24.30
CA GLU A 80 -21.25 1.62 23.96
C GLU A 80 -22.42 2.10 23.05
N LYS A 81 -22.77 3.39 23.06
CA LYS A 81 -23.71 3.95 22.07
C LYS A 81 -23.10 3.95 20.67
N ILE A 82 -21.81 4.29 20.59
CA ILE A 82 -21.06 4.22 19.33
C ILE A 82 -20.93 2.77 18.87
N ALA A 83 -20.64 1.83 19.78
CA ALA A 83 -20.61 0.41 19.46
C ALA A 83 -21.93 -0.10 18.85
N ALA A 84 -23.07 0.36 19.35
CA ALA A 84 -24.38 0.00 18.79
C ALA A 84 -24.52 0.47 17.33
N ILE A 85 -24.03 1.65 17.00
CA ILE A 85 -24.00 2.17 15.63
C ILE A 85 -23.06 1.37 14.76
N LEU A 86 -21.81 1.14 15.21
CA LEU A 86 -20.81 0.43 14.42
C LEU A 86 -21.26 -1.01 14.05
N LYS A 87 -22.01 -1.69 14.94
CA LYS A 87 -22.58 -3.01 14.66
C LYS A 87 -23.61 -3.01 13.53
N THR A 88 -24.19 -1.88 13.17
CA THR A 88 -25.17 -1.77 12.08
C THR A 88 -24.52 -1.58 10.71
N ILE A 89 -23.23 -1.28 10.65
CA ILE A 89 -22.48 -1.00 9.40
C ILE A 89 -21.81 -2.30 8.92
N PRO A 90 -22.24 -2.87 7.78
CA PRO A 90 -21.86 -4.24 7.40
C PRO A 90 -20.39 -4.42 7.02
N SER A 91 -19.70 -3.36 6.61
CA SER A 91 -18.28 -3.43 6.19
C SER A 91 -17.28 -3.24 7.34
N ILE A 92 -17.74 -3.18 8.59
CA ILE A 92 -16.89 -3.14 9.77
C ILE A 92 -16.63 -4.58 10.23
N ALA A 93 -15.36 -4.99 10.22
CA ALA A 93 -14.96 -6.33 10.63
C ALA A 93 -14.87 -6.45 12.17
N ALA A 94 -14.30 -5.44 12.83
CA ALA A 94 -14.13 -5.41 14.28
C ALA A 94 -13.93 -3.97 14.78
N PHE A 95 -14.15 -3.76 16.08
CA PHE A 95 -13.81 -2.48 16.74
C PHE A 95 -13.46 -2.71 18.20
N THR A 96 -12.67 -1.81 18.78
CA THR A 96 -12.27 -1.82 20.19
C THR A 96 -12.26 -0.43 20.79
N PHE A 97 -12.18 -0.36 22.10
CA PHE A 97 -12.08 0.88 22.87
C PHE A 97 -10.70 1.00 23.48
N ARG A 98 -10.12 2.21 23.44
CA ARG A 98 -8.83 2.47 24.07
C ARG A 98 -8.84 3.75 24.88
N GLY A 99 -8.24 3.65 26.06
CA GLY A 99 -7.82 4.80 26.86
C GLY A 99 -6.36 5.11 26.57
N GLN A 100 -5.95 6.38 26.54
CA GLN A 100 -4.54 6.78 26.38
C GLN A 100 -4.14 7.81 27.42
N ALA A 101 -2.98 7.61 28.03
CA ALA A 101 -2.37 8.57 28.95
C ALA A 101 -0.84 8.51 28.85
N PHE A 102 -0.17 9.61 29.22
CA PHE A 102 1.26 9.59 29.45
C PHE A 102 1.51 9.46 30.97
N ALA A 103 2.48 8.62 31.32
CA ALA A 103 2.83 8.35 32.70
C ALA A 103 4.34 8.14 32.84
N LEU A 104 4.83 8.27 34.06
CA LEU A 104 6.11 7.74 34.48
C LEU A 104 5.91 6.32 34.99
N ILE A 105 6.74 5.41 34.52
CA ILE A 105 6.75 4.03 35.01
C ILE A 105 8.08 3.77 35.70
N SER A 106 8.03 3.20 36.88
CA SER A 106 9.23 2.97 37.72
C SER A 106 9.33 1.50 38.09
N SER A 107 10.53 0.97 37.92
CA SER A 107 11.00 -0.23 38.60
C SER A 107 11.79 0.16 39.87
N ASN A 108 12.33 -0.81 40.59
CA ASN A 108 13.12 -0.55 41.76
C ASN A 108 14.36 0.33 41.49
N GLU A 109 14.86 0.34 40.24
CA GLU A 109 16.13 1.00 39.90
C GLU A 109 15.97 2.16 38.92
N ARG A 110 14.90 2.18 38.10
CA ARG A 110 14.81 3.07 36.93
C ARG A 110 13.40 3.59 36.73
N THR A 111 13.34 4.79 36.13
CA THR A 111 12.07 5.44 35.74
C THR A 111 12.14 5.87 34.30
N TYR A 112 11.06 5.61 33.55
CA TYR A 112 10.89 6.00 32.15
C TYR A 112 9.51 6.61 31.91
N GLY A 113 9.45 7.58 30.97
CA GLY A 113 8.19 8.10 30.44
C GLY A 113 7.60 7.14 29.41
N VAL A 114 6.33 6.80 29.55
CA VAL A 114 5.64 5.85 28.69
C VAL A 114 4.26 6.34 28.28
N ALA A 115 3.76 5.78 27.16
CA ALA A 115 2.38 5.86 26.77
C ALA A 115 1.63 4.65 27.38
N VAL A 116 0.71 4.92 28.28
CA VAL A 116 -0.17 3.91 28.88
C VAL A 116 -1.43 3.81 28.04
N THR A 117 -1.71 2.62 27.53
CA THR A 117 -2.93 2.34 26.77
C THR A 117 -3.80 1.36 27.55
N GLY A 118 -5.01 1.79 27.92
CA GLY A 118 -6.06 0.90 28.44
C GLY A 118 -6.74 0.19 27.26
N ILE A 119 -6.76 -1.13 27.27
CA ILE A 119 -7.35 -1.95 26.20
C ILE A 119 -8.44 -2.87 26.75
N ASP A 120 -9.47 -3.14 25.94
CA ASP A 120 -10.44 -4.19 26.17
C ASP A 120 -9.86 -5.50 25.60
N PRO A 121 -9.41 -6.46 26.43
CA PRO A 121 -8.66 -7.62 25.95
C PRO A 121 -9.42 -8.48 24.93
N ASP A 122 -10.72 -8.63 25.12
CA ASP A 122 -11.55 -9.48 24.24
C ASP A 122 -11.73 -8.85 22.86
N ARG A 123 -12.05 -7.56 22.81
CA ARG A 123 -12.21 -6.83 21.53
C ARG A 123 -10.88 -6.54 20.87
N GLU A 124 -9.84 -6.27 21.65
CA GLU A 124 -8.51 -5.96 21.13
C GLU A 124 -7.89 -7.12 20.35
N ALA A 125 -8.16 -8.36 20.75
CA ALA A 125 -7.65 -9.55 20.08
C ALA A 125 -8.10 -9.66 18.62
N ASP A 126 -9.28 -9.12 18.27
CA ASP A 126 -9.83 -9.12 16.91
C ASP A 126 -9.39 -7.91 16.10
N VAL A 127 -9.01 -6.81 16.78
CA VAL A 127 -8.69 -5.52 16.15
C VAL A 127 -7.20 -5.37 15.90
N SER A 128 -6.36 -5.79 16.85
CA SER A 128 -4.93 -5.62 16.75
C SER A 128 -4.14 -6.92 16.70
N ARG A 129 -2.89 -6.81 16.28
CA ARG A 129 -1.95 -7.94 16.30
C ARG A 129 -1.23 -8.10 17.64
N LEU A 130 -1.53 -7.28 18.64
CA LEU A 130 -0.80 -7.23 19.90
C LEU A 130 -0.68 -8.62 20.55
N LYS A 131 -1.76 -9.42 20.55
CA LYS A 131 -1.75 -10.80 21.03
C LYS A 131 -0.71 -11.67 20.32
N SER A 132 -0.57 -11.54 19.02
CA SER A 132 0.42 -12.31 18.22
C SER A 132 1.87 -11.81 18.35
N LEU A 133 2.05 -10.64 18.92
CA LEU A 133 3.36 -10.01 19.14
C LEU A 133 3.97 -10.36 20.51
N ILE A 134 3.23 -11.04 21.40
CA ILE A 134 3.75 -11.52 22.69
C ILE A 134 4.89 -12.50 22.42
N ARG A 135 6.03 -12.26 23.06
CA ARG A 135 7.23 -13.11 22.98
C ARG A 135 7.47 -13.91 24.25
N GLU A 136 7.12 -13.33 25.37
CA GLU A 136 7.26 -13.94 26.70
C GLU A 136 5.97 -13.70 27.49
N GLY A 137 5.51 -14.69 28.23
CA GLY A 137 4.27 -14.63 29.02
C GLY A 137 2.99 -14.74 28.18
N ASP A 138 1.90 -14.20 28.71
CA ASP A 138 0.55 -14.33 28.18
C ASP A 138 -0.09 -12.97 27.86
N PHE A 139 -1.12 -13.00 27.02
CA PHE A 139 -1.94 -11.83 26.73
C PHE A 139 -2.90 -11.52 27.88
N LEU A 140 -3.36 -10.27 27.98
CA LEU A 140 -4.37 -9.86 28.96
C LEU A 140 -5.70 -10.58 28.72
N THR A 141 -6.43 -10.79 29.81
CA THR A 141 -7.79 -11.33 29.82
C THR A 141 -8.77 -10.34 30.46
N ALA A 142 -10.07 -10.53 30.28
CA ALA A 142 -11.09 -9.66 30.84
C ALA A 142 -11.14 -9.67 32.39
N GLU A 143 -10.55 -10.70 33.03
CA GLU A 143 -10.49 -10.87 34.47
C GLU A 143 -9.27 -10.18 35.12
N ASP A 144 -8.29 -9.80 34.30
CA ASP A 144 -7.09 -9.14 34.80
C ASP A 144 -7.39 -7.71 35.27
N THR A 145 -6.83 -7.35 36.43
CA THR A 145 -6.95 -5.98 37.00
C THR A 145 -5.61 -5.30 37.13
N ASP A 146 -4.62 -5.98 37.73
CA ASP A 146 -3.32 -5.40 38.09
C ASP A 146 -2.19 -5.90 37.18
N GLN A 147 -2.52 -6.29 35.96
CA GLN A 147 -1.56 -6.88 35.02
C GLN A 147 -1.29 -5.95 33.84
N ALA A 148 -0.07 -6.05 33.28
CA ALA A 148 0.34 -5.23 32.17
C ALA A 148 1.11 -6.01 31.10
N LEU A 149 1.03 -5.54 29.86
CA LEU A 149 1.91 -5.92 28.76
C LEU A 149 2.89 -4.77 28.51
N ILE A 150 4.17 -5.07 28.38
CA ILE A 150 5.18 -4.06 28.09
C ILE A 150 6.00 -4.41 26.87
N GLY A 151 6.50 -3.39 26.17
CA GLY A 151 7.39 -3.57 25.03
C GLY A 151 8.75 -4.12 25.47
N ARG A 152 9.34 -4.97 24.62
CA ARG A 152 10.63 -5.64 24.92
C ARG A 152 11.76 -4.65 25.23
N LEU A 153 11.85 -3.56 24.48
CA LEU A 153 12.89 -2.54 24.73
C LEU A 153 12.64 -1.78 26.04
N LEU A 154 11.36 -1.58 26.43
CA LEU A 154 11.02 -0.99 27.72
C LEU A 154 11.41 -1.93 28.87
N ALA A 155 11.13 -3.24 28.77
CA ALA A 155 11.55 -4.23 29.75
C ALA A 155 13.08 -4.25 29.94
N GLN A 156 13.83 -4.21 28.85
CA GLN A 156 15.31 -4.14 28.88
C GLN A 156 15.80 -2.84 29.54
N ASN A 157 15.19 -1.71 29.22
CA ASN A 157 15.58 -0.40 29.77
C ASN A 157 15.31 -0.30 31.27
N LEU A 158 14.17 -0.84 31.72
CA LEU A 158 13.79 -0.91 33.14
C LEU A 158 14.49 -2.02 33.90
N ARG A 159 15.14 -2.98 33.20
CA ARG A 159 15.75 -4.20 33.76
C ARG A 159 14.77 -5.08 34.52
N VAL A 160 13.60 -5.28 33.94
CA VAL A 160 12.51 -6.08 34.52
C VAL A 160 12.19 -7.30 33.68
N LYS A 161 11.54 -8.28 34.30
CA LYS A 161 11.15 -9.57 33.72
C LYS A 161 9.67 -9.84 33.99
N LEU A 162 9.16 -10.94 33.44
CA LEU A 162 7.81 -11.43 33.74
C LEU A 162 7.63 -11.62 35.26
N GLY A 163 6.49 -11.15 35.75
CA GLY A 163 6.12 -11.23 37.15
C GLY A 163 6.64 -10.07 38.03
N ASP A 164 7.55 -9.24 37.52
CA ASP A 164 8.01 -8.05 38.26
C ASP A 164 6.91 -7.00 38.33
N GLU A 165 6.94 -6.20 39.41
CA GLU A 165 6.02 -5.10 39.64
C GLU A 165 6.56 -3.78 39.10
N LEU A 166 5.66 -2.98 38.55
CA LEU A 166 5.93 -1.64 38.03
C LEU A 166 4.98 -0.64 38.65
N THR A 167 5.51 0.45 39.18
CA THR A 167 4.70 1.58 39.62
C THR A 167 4.43 2.52 38.45
N VAL A 168 3.17 2.77 38.16
CA VAL A 168 2.70 3.72 37.16
C VAL A 168 2.24 4.99 37.87
N LEU A 169 2.77 6.16 37.46
CA LEU A 169 2.43 7.45 38.03
C LEU A 169 2.08 8.44 36.91
N GLY A 170 0.85 8.93 36.90
CA GLY A 170 0.35 9.87 35.91
C GLY A 170 -0.63 10.88 36.52
N GLN A 171 -1.41 11.49 35.63
CA GLN A 171 -2.47 12.43 36.03
C GLN A 171 -3.82 11.95 35.52
N GLY A 172 -4.81 11.90 36.37
CA GLY A 172 -6.19 11.60 36.06
C GLY A 172 -6.87 12.72 35.28
N ARG A 173 -7.97 12.40 34.62
CA ARG A 173 -8.80 13.33 33.83
C ARG A 173 -9.34 14.51 34.68
N ASP A 174 -9.61 14.27 35.94
CA ASP A 174 -10.07 15.26 36.92
C ASP A 174 -8.94 16.12 37.51
N GLY A 175 -7.68 15.80 37.19
CA GLY A 175 -6.48 16.45 37.70
C GLY A 175 -5.91 15.76 38.95
N SER A 176 -6.50 14.69 39.44
CA SER A 176 -5.97 13.87 40.54
C SER A 176 -4.67 13.17 40.14
N ILE A 177 -3.94 12.69 41.14
CA ILE A 177 -2.77 11.81 40.92
C ILE A 177 -3.31 10.43 40.55
N ALA A 178 -2.94 9.95 39.35
CA ALA A 178 -3.20 8.60 38.89
C ALA A 178 -1.99 7.73 39.25
N ALA A 179 -2.13 6.86 40.23
CA ALA A 179 -1.07 5.96 40.69
C ALA A 179 -1.59 4.54 40.85
N THR A 180 -0.85 3.57 40.32
CA THR A 180 -1.14 2.15 40.47
C THR A 180 0.13 1.33 40.38
N VAL A 181 0.08 0.09 40.88
CA VAL A 181 1.12 -0.93 40.71
C VAL A 181 0.55 -2.00 39.78
N VAL A 182 1.32 -2.39 38.79
CA VAL A 182 0.94 -3.43 37.84
C VAL A 182 2.04 -4.48 37.75
N GLN A 183 1.63 -5.74 37.59
CA GLN A 183 2.54 -6.87 37.42
C GLN A 183 2.69 -7.18 35.90
N ILE A 184 3.90 -7.44 35.45
CA ILE A 184 4.19 -7.78 34.05
C ILE A 184 3.69 -9.19 33.76
N LYS A 185 2.61 -9.28 32.97
CA LYS A 185 2.04 -10.54 32.48
C LYS A 185 2.64 -10.99 31.16
N GLY A 186 3.02 -10.04 30.29
CA GLY A 186 3.59 -10.37 29.00
C GLY A 186 4.52 -9.28 28.47
N ILE A 187 5.48 -9.72 27.66
CA ILE A 187 6.45 -8.86 26.96
C ILE A 187 6.24 -9.06 25.46
N PHE A 188 5.90 -7.97 24.77
CA PHE A 188 5.67 -7.98 23.33
C PHE A 188 6.84 -7.37 22.55
N SER A 189 6.95 -7.71 21.27
CA SER A 189 7.87 -7.07 20.33
C SER A 189 7.17 -6.84 18.99
N SER A 190 6.94 -5.58 18.67
CA SER A 190 6.27 -5.16 17.44
C SER A 190 7.21 -5.06 16.24
N GLY A 191 8.51 -4.95 16.49
CA GLY A 191 9.52 -4.60 15.49
C GLY A 191 9.72 -3.08 15.33
N ILE A 192 8.80 -2.25 15.86
CA ILE A 192 8.91 -0.78 15.86
C ILE A 192 9.60 -0.36 17.16
N SER A 193 10.86 0.07 17.06
CA SER A 193 11.70 0.34 18.23
C SER A 193 11.11 1.40 19.18
N ASP A 194 10.52 2.47 18.65
CA ASP A 194 9.96 3.54 19.46
C ASP A 194 8.71 3.07 20.22
N PHE A 195 7.88 2.25 19.59
CA PHE A 195 6.73 1.66 20.24
C PHE A 195 7.14 0.64 21.31
N ASP A 196 8.07 -0.27 21.00
CA ASP A 196 8.59 -1.27 21.95
C ASP A 196 9.32 -0.64 23.15
N ARG A 197 9.76 0.63 23.03
CA ARG A 197 10.48 1.36 24.08
C ARG A 197 9.57 2.14 25.02
N ALA A 198 8.39 2.53 24.56
CA ALA A 198 7.55 3.49 25.29
C ALA A 198 6.12 2.99 25.56
N ALA A 199 5.71 1.83 25.08
CA ALA A 199 4.34 1.37 25.20
C ALA A 199 4.15 0.38 26.36
N ILE A 200 3.10 0.64 27.14
CA ILE A 200 2.53 -0.28 28.13
C ILE A 200 1.02 -0.39 27.93
N HIS A 201 0.50 -1.60 27.99
CA HIS A 201 -0.93 -1.87 27.90
C HIS A 201 -1.44 -2.46 29.21
N ILE A 202 -2.56 -1.92 29.70
CA ILE A 202 -3.28 -2.38 30.90
C ILE A 202 -4.75 -2.63 30.54
N PRO A 203 -5.51 -3.39 31.35
CA PRO A 203 -6.93 -3.56 31.13
C PRO A 203 -7.68 -2.22 31.12
N LEU A 204 -8.64 -2.05 30.22
CA LEU A 204 -9.40 -0.79 30.06
C LEU A 204 -10.12 -0.39 31.35
N LYS A 205 -10.67 -1.37 32.08
CA LYS A 205 -11.33 -1.11 33.36
C LYS A 205 -10.39 -0.48 34.39
N THR A 206 -9.21 -1.08 34.56
CA THR A 206 -8.16 -0.53 35.44
C THR A 206 -7.71 0.85 35.00
N PHE A 207 -7.53 1.05 33.68
CA PHE A 207 -7.21 2.37 33.14
C PHE A 207 -8.29 3.40 33.49
N GLN A 208 -9.59 3.04 33.31
CA GLN A 208 -10.70 3.94 33.61
C GLN A 208 -10.80 4.28 35.11
N GLU A 209 -10.50 3.35 35.99
CA GLU A 209 -10.47 3.56 37.44
C GLU A 209 -9.34 4.48 37.86
N VAL A 210 -8.11 4.15 37.42
CA VAL A 210 -6.88 4.87 37.80
C VAL A 210 -6.86 6.30 37.26
N TYR A 211 -7.33 6.52 36.05
CA TYR A 211 -7.30 7.81 35.38
C TYR A 211 -8.64 8.60 35.45
N SER A 212 -9.58 8.19 36.30
CA SER A 212 -10.89 8.83 36.48
C SER A 212 -11.66 8.97 35.16
N MET A 213 -11.74 7.87 34.39
CA MET A 213 -12.26 7.82 33.02
C MET A 213 -13.55 6.97 32.90
N GLN A 214 -14.26 6.72 33.99
CA GLN A 214 -15.46 5.89 33.97
C GLN A 214 -16.44 6.35 32.89
N GLY A 215 -16.94 5.38 32.09
CA GLY A 215 -17.90 5.64 31.01
C GLY A 215 -17.38 6.43 29.82
N ALA A 216 -16.05 6.60 29.71
CA ALA A 216 -15.42 7.30 28.61
C ALA A 216 -14.15 6.59 28.12
N VAL A 217 -13.79 6.85 26.87
CA VAL A 217 -12.54 6.38 26.25
C VAL A 217 -11.93 7.51 25.43
N HIS A 218 -10.70 7.37 24.97
CA HIS A 218 -10.11 8.34 24.09
C HIS A 218 -10.34 8.01 22.62
N GLU A 219 -10.31 6.72 22.29
CA GLU A 219 -10.37 6.25 20.92
C GLU A 219 -11.33 5.06 20.79
N VAL A 220 -12.15 5.08 19.75
CA VAL A 220 -12.84 3.90 19.26
C VAL A 220 -12.16 3.51 17.96
N VAL A 221 -11.43 2.40 18.01
CA VAL A 221 -10.62 1.91 16.90
C VAL A 221 -11.43 0.94 16.07
N VAL A 222 -11.47 1.14 14.75
CA VAL A 222 -12.30 0.36 13.83
C VAL A 222 -11.44 -0.32 12.76
N ILE A 223 -11.70 -1.58 12.51
CA ILE A 223 -11.13 -2.36 11.41
C ILE A 223 -12.19 -2.58 10.33
N ALA A 224 -11.90 -2.13 9.13
CA ALA A 224 -12.70 -2.40 7.94
C ALA A 224 -12.35 -3.79 7.37
N ASP A 225 -13.28 -4.41 6.69
CA ASP A 225 -13.08 -5.66 5.95
C ASP A 225 -12.13 -5.48 4.75
N SER A 226 -12.10 -4.28 4.16
CA SER A 226 -11.23 -3.93 3.03
C SER A 226 -10.85 -2.45 3.05
N LEU A 227 -9.61 -2.15 2.63
CA LEU A 227 -9.13 -0.75 2.45
C LEU A 227 -10.00 0.04 1.45
N ARG A 228 -10.65 -0.64 0.51
CA ARG A 228 -11.53 0.01 -0.49
C ARG A 228 -12.79 0.63 0.12
N ASN A 229 -13.22 0.08 1.27
CA ASN A 229 -14.47 0.48 1.92
C ASN A 229 -14.28 1.59 2.95
N ILE A 230 -13.04 1.99 3.26
CA ILE A 230 -12.72 2.95 4.32
C ILE A 230 -13.50 4.26 4.16
N ASN A 231 -13.47 4.87 2.97
CA ASN A 231 -14.17 6.14 2.72
C ASN A 231 -15.70 6.01 2.89
N ALA A 232 -16.29 4.90 2.43
CA ALA A 232 -17.71 4.64 2.59
C ALA A 232 -18.09 4.43 4.06
N ILE A 233 -17.26 3.69 4.81
CA ILE A 233 -17.44 3.49 6.26
C ILE A 233 -17.30 4.83 6.98
N LYS A 234 -16.25 5.62 6.69
CA LYS A 234 -16.03 6.96 7.28
C LYS A 234 -17.25 7.82 7.14
N THR A 235 -17.78 7.98 5.92
CA THR A 235 -18.99 8.78 5.65
C THR A 235 -20.22 8.24 6.38
N SER A 236 -20.40 6.93 6.44
CA SER A 236 -21.53 6.30 7.14
C SER A 236 -21.45 6.54 8.65
N VAL A 237 -20.25 6.41 9.23
CA VAL A 237 -20.02 6.65 10.66
C VAL A 237 -20.21 8.15 11.00
N GLU A 238 -19.65 9.06 10.20
CA GLU A 238 -19.82 10.51 10.39
C GLU A 238 -21.30 10.91 10.33
N THR A 239 -22.05 10.38 9.38
CA THR A 239 -23.49 10.63 9.25
C THR A 239 -24.25 10.12 10.48
N ALA A 240 -23.90 8.92 10.96
CA ALA A 240 -24.55 8.34 12.14
C ALA A 240 -24.17 9.10 13.43
N LEU A 241 -22.93 9.52 13.59
CA LEU A 241 -22.49 10.32 14.74
C LEU A 241 -23.13 11.70 14.78
N SER A 242 -23.34 12.34 13.63
CA SER A 242 -24.03 13.64 13.56
C SER A 242 -25.45 13.60 14.12
N SER A 243 -26.09 12.43 14.11
CA SER A 243 -27.44 12.23 14.68
C SER A 243 -27.46 12.12 16.21
N LEU A 244 -26.30 11.86 16.84
CA LEU A 244 -26.22 11.67 18.31
C LEU A 244 -26.30 12.97 19.13
N ASN A 245 -26.25 14.14 18.48
CA ASN A 245 -26.39 15.46 19.12
C ASN A 245 -25.45 15.66 20.33
N GLU A 246 -24.22 15.17 20.24
CA GLU A 246 -23.25 15.20 21.33
C GLU A 246 -22.76 16.65 21.62
N LYS A 247 -22.59 16.95 22.91
CA LYS A 247 -22.10 18.27 23.36
C LYS A 247 -20.69 18.63 22.89
N LYS A 248 -19.90 17.63 22.50
CA LYS A 248 -18.54 17.81 21.97
C LYS A 248 -18.45 17.10 20.62
N PRO A 249 -17.93 17.77 19.58
CA PRO A 249 -17.81 17.16 18.26
C PRO A 249 -16.82 15.99 18.30
N LEU A 250 -17.25 14.85 17.80
CA LEU A 250 -16.42 13.69 17.52
C LEU A 250 -15.92 13.77 16.08
N MET A 251 -14.72 13.28 15.85
CA MET A 251 -14.10 13.20 14.52
C MET A 251 -13.85 11.74 14.17
N VAL A 252 -14.03 11.41 12.91
CA VAL A 252 -13.65 10.11 12.34
C VAL A 252 -12.42 10.32 11.47
N LEU A 253 -11.28 9.82 11.93
CA LEU A 253 -10.02 9.91 11.23
C LEU A 253 -9.71 8.57 10.57
N ASP A 254 -9.22 8.59 9.36
CA ASP A 254 -8.74 7.40 8.68
C ASP A 254 -7.22 7.23 8.84
N TRP A 255 -6.69 6.12 8.35
CA TRP A 255 -5.30 5.73 8.57
C TRP A 255 -4.30 6.75 8.00
N ASP A 256 -4.61 7.47 6.92
CA ASP A 256 -3.71 8.43 6.31
C ASP A 256 -3.63 9.75 7.10
N GLU A 257 -4.71 10.11 7.80
CA GLU A 257 -4.75 11.21 8.77
C GLU A 257 -4.06 10.82 10.08
N LEU A 258 -4.22 9.56 10.52
CA LEU A 258 -3.62 9.03 11.75
C LEU A 258 -2.13 8.75 11.63
N MET A 259 -1.68 8.37 10.43
CA MET A 259 -0.29 7.98 10.13
C MET A 259 0.29 8.79 8.97
N PRO A 260 0.45 10.11 9.08
CA PRO A 260 0.92 10.96 7.99
C PRO A 260 2.31 10.58 7.48
N GLY A 261 3.18 10.04 8.34
CA GLY A 261 4.50 9.53 7.95
C GLY A 261 4.43 8.31 7.02
N LEU A 262 3.49 7.40 7.26
CA LEU A 262 3.26 6.24 6.40
C LEU A 262 2.73 6.69 5.04
N ARG A 263 1.74 7.58 5.02
CA ARG A 263 1.21 8.19 3.80
C ARG A 263 2.31 8.85 2.98
N GLN A 264 3.12 9.71 3.60
CA GLN A 264 4.22 10.40 2.93
C GLN A 264 5.24 9.43 2.34
N SER A 265 5.56 8.34 3.05
CA SER A 265 6.46 7.29 2.55
C SER A 265 5.90 6.61 1.30
N ILE A 266 4.61 6.31 1.28
CA ILE A 266 3.92 5.73 0.11
C ILE A 266 3.91 6.72 -1.07
N GLU A 267 3.61 8.00 -0.82
CA GLU A 267 3.61 9.03 -1.86
C GLU A 267 5.00 9.22 -2.48
N MET A 268 6.06 9.23 -1.67
CA MET A 268 7.44 9.32 -2.16
C MET A 268 7.84 8.10 -3.00
N ASP A 269 7.44 6.90 -2.57
CA ASP A 269 7.72 5.68 -3.33
C ASP A 269 6.94 5.63 -4.65
N LEU A 270 5.69 6.13 -4.68
CA LEU A 270 4.90 6.29 -5.91
C LEU A 270 5.59 7.21 -6.91
N ILE A 271 6.11 8.36 -6.46
CA ILE A 271 6.83 9.30 -7.32
C ILE A 271 8.12 8.67 -7.87
N SER A 272 8.88 8.01 -7.01
CA SER A 272 10.10 7.30 -7.40
C SER A 272 9.81 6.18 -8.39
N GLY A 273 8.77 5.39 -8.13
CA GLY A 273 8.29 4.33 -9.03
C GLY A 273 7.89 4.88 -10.39
N LEU A 274 7.16 6.00 -10.45
CA LEU A 274 6.77 6.66 -11.70
C LEU A 274 8.00 7.03 -12.57
N ILE A 275 9.07 7.53 -11.94
CA ILE A 275 10.32 7.85 -12.64
C ILE A 275 10.94 6.58 -13.25
N PHE A 276 11.02 5.49 -12.47
CA PHE A 276 11.54 4.21 -12.98
C PHE A 276 10.69 3.65 -14.12
N TYR A 277 9.35 3.71 -14.01
CA TYR A 277 8.46 3.25 -15.08
C TYR A 277 8.60 4.08 -16.34
N LEU A 278 8.74 5.40 -16.21
CA LEU A 278 8.98 6.29 -17.33
C LEU A 278 10.31 5.97 -18.03
N LEU A 279 11.39 5.74 -17.27
CA LEU A 279 12.68 5.34 -17.83
C LEU A 279 12.57 4.00 -18.57
N LEU A 280 11.91 3.00 -18.00
CA LEU A 280 11.71 1.70 -18.65
C LEU A 280 10.93 1.86 -19.97
N VAL A 281 9.85 2.62 -19.96
CA VAL A 281 9.03 2.87 -21.15
C VAL A 281 9.83 3.63 -22.22
N LEU A 282 10.69 4.59 -21.84
CA LEU A 282 11.59 5.29 -22.75
C LEU A 282 12.61 4.34 -23.41
N VAL A 283 13.25 3.46 -22.63
CA VAL A 283 14.19 2.46 -23.16
C VAL A 283 13.51 1.58 -24.21
N VAL A 284 12.29 1.12 -23.90
CA VAL A 284 11.49 0.34 -24.85
C VAL A 284 11.13 1.16 -26.10
N ALA A 285 10.74 2.43 -25.94
CA ALA A 285 10.44 3.31 -27.05
C ALA A 285 11.63 3.49 -28.00
N PHE A 286 12.83 3.72 -27.45
CA PHE A 286 14.04 3.84 -28.24
C PHE A 286 14.41 2.53 -28.96
N SER A 287 14.26 1.38 -28.28
CA SER A 287 14.48 0.06 -28.89
C SER A 287 13.54 -0.17 -30.09
N ILE A 288 12.26 0.14 -29.91
CA ILE A 288 11.24 0.01 -30.95
C ILE A 288 11.53 1.00 -32.10
N LEU A 289 11.82 2.28 -31.78
CA LEU A 289 12.15 3.30 -32.76
C LEU A 289 13.33 2.87 -33.64
N ASN A 290 14.42 2.37 -33.03
CA ASN A 290 15.59 1.88 -33.76
C ASN A 290 15.23 0.71 -34.67
N THR A 291 14.45 -0.26 -34.18
CA THR A 291 13.99 -1.42 -34.96
C THR A 291 13.15 -0.99 -36.17
N PHE A 292 12.26 -0.01 -36.01
CA PHE A 292 11.43 0.49 -37.12
C PHE A 292 12.25 1.34 -38.12
N LEU A 293 13.16 2.18 -37.66
CA LEU A 293 14.05 2.94 -38.54
C LEU A 293 14.87 2.00 -39.42
N MET A 294 15.48 0.96 -38.83
CA MET A 294 16.24 -0.02 -39.55
C MET A 294 15.36 -0.76 -40.59
N ALA A 295 14.14 -1.14 -40.20
CA ALA A 295 13.17 -1.79 -41.08
C ALA A 295 12.83 -0.92 -42.31
N ILE A 296 12.72 0.39 -42.13
CA ILE A 296 12.41 1.31 -43.21
C ILE A 296 13.64 1.49 -44.14
N PHE A 297 14.83 1.65 -43.56
CA PHE A 297 16.05 1.80 -44.35
C PHE A 297 16.33 0.59 -45.24
N GLU A 298 16.20 -0.63 -44.70
CA GLU A 298 16.35 -1.90 -45.45
C GLU A 298 15.34 -2.02 -46.62
N ARG A 299 14.16 -1.41 -46.49
CA ARG A 299 13.07 -1.49 -47.48
C ARG A 299 12.87 -0.22 -48.31
N THR A 300 13.75 0.76 -48.18
CA THR A 300 13.61 2.05 -48.87
C THR A 300 13.49 1.86 -50.38
N ARG A 301 14.32 0.98 -50.99
CA ARG A 301 14.26 0.66 -52.42
C ARG A 301 12.94 -0.02 -52.82
N GLU A 302 12.39 -0.91 -52.01
CA GLU A 302 11.08 -1.54 -52.24
C GLU A 302 9.97 -0.48 -52.23
N PHE A 303 10.04 0.48 -51.29
CA PHE A 303 9.08 1.59 -51.24
C PHE A 303 9.18 2.48 -52.46
N GLY A 304 10.41 2.75 -52.97
CA GLY A 304 10.61 3.48 -54.20
C GLY A 304 9.92 2.82 -55.40
N VAL A 305 10.09 1.50 -55.57
CA VAL A 305 9.44 0.72 -56.62
C VAL A 305 7.90 0.73 -56.47
N LEU A 306 7.37 0.55 -55.26
CA LEU A 306 5.93 0.59 -55.02
C LEU A 306 5.32 1.96 -55.35
N MET A 307 6.05 3.04 -55.03
CA MET A 307 5.62 4.40 -55.39
C MET A 307 5.68 4.63 -56.89
N ALA A 308 6.68 4.10 -57.60
CA ALA A 308 6.78 4.19 -59.05
C ALA A 308 5.64 3.45 -59.79
N ILE A 309 5.10 2.40 -59.20
CA ILE A 309 3.94 1.63 -59.70
C ILE A 309 2.57 2.28 -59.30
N GLY A 310 2.59 3.42 -58.55
CA GLY A 310 1.40 4.21 -58.24
C GLY A 310 0.87 4.07 -56.81
N THR A 311 1.61 3.40 -55.89
CA THR A 311 1.19 3.38 -54.48
C THR A 311 1.48 4.74 -53.84
N THR A 312 0.50 5.35 -53.18
CA THR A 312 0.68 6.65 -52.53
C THR A 312 1.53 6.53 -51.27
N PRO A 313 2.39 7.52 -50.94
CA PRO A 313 3.18 7.52 -49.72
C PRO A 313 2.34 7.39 -48.44
N GLY A 314 1.13 7.96 -48.44
CA GLY A 314 0.21 7.85 -47.31
C GLY A 314 -0.28 6.41 -47.07
N ARG A 315 -0.45 5.62 -48.15
CA ARG A 315 -0.82 4.21 -48.05
C ARG A 315 0.32 3.36 -47.47
N LEU A 316 1.57 3.63 -47.88
CA LEU A 316 2.76 2.99 -47.32
C LEU A 316 2.89 3.30 -45.81
N THR A 317 2.76 4.59 -45.44
CA THR A 317 2.72 4.99 -44.02
C THR A 317 1.67 4.24 -43.23
N LYS A 318 0.45 4.12 -43.75
CA LYS A 318 -0.64 3.39 -43.12
C LYS A 318 -0.31 1.91 -42.92
N VAL A 319 0.25 1.24 -43.93
CA VAL A 319 0.66 -0.17 -43.82
C VAL A 319 1.73 -0.36 -42.75
N LEU A 320 2.73 0.53 -42.68
CA LEU A 320 3.78 0.50 -41.64
C LEU A 320 3.21 0.71 -40.23
N LEU A 321 2.26 1.64 -40.06
CA LEU A 321 1.61 1.84 -38.76
C LEU A 321 0.78 0.61 -38.36
N ILE A 322 0.05 -0.02 -39.30
CA ILE A 322 -0.68 -1.27 -39.01
C ILE A 322 0.30 -2.40 -38.65
N GLU A 323 1.44 -2.53 -39.34
CA GLU A 323 2.49 -3.49 -39.04
C GLU A 323 3.01 -3.32 -37.62
N SER A 324 3.39 -2.08 -37.25
CA SER A 324 3.91 -1.76 -35.90
C SER A 324 2.84 -1.99 -34.81
N MET A 325 1.61 -1.54 -35.06
CA MET A 325 0.51 -1.72 -34.10
C MET A 325 0.17 -3.20 -33.87
N THR A 326 0.20 -4.00 -34.93
CA THR A 326 -0.07 -5.45 -34.81
C THR A 326 0.99 -6.13 -33.96
N MET A 327 2.29 -5.85 -34.19
CA MET A 327 3.37 -6.39 -33.36
C MET A 327 3.26 -5.94 -31.91
N THR A 328 2.94 -4.65 -31.70
CA THR A 328 2.76 -4.08 -30.36
C THR A 328 1.61 -4.76 -29.63
N LEU A 329 0.46 -4.93 -30.27
CA LEU A 329 -0.70 -5.60 -29.65
C LEU A 329 -0.40 -7.05 -29.29
N ILE A 330 0.27 -7.81 -30.16
CA ILE A 330 0.67 -9.19 -29.88
C ILE A 330 1.60 -9.20 -28.66
N GLY A 331 2.62 -8.33 -28.62
CA GLY A 331 3.55 -8.22 -27.51
C GLY A 331 2.85 -7.87 -26.21
N ILE A 332 1.96 -6.87 -26.22
CA ILE A 332 1.20 -6.43 -25.05
C ILE A 332 0.30 -7.56 -24.52
N VAL A 333 -0.47 -8.21 -25.39
CA VAL A 333 -1.36 -9.31 -24.98
C VAL A 333 -0.56 -10.44 -24.35
N THR A 334 0.54 -10.83 -25.00
CA THR A 334 1.45 -11.85 -24.45
C THR A 334 2.03 -11.42 -23.10
N GLY A 335 2.48 -10.16 -22.98
CA GLY A 335 3.03 -9.60 -21.76
C GLY A 335 2.02 -9.53 -20.63
N ILE A 336 0.77 -9.14 -20.90
CA ILE A 336 -0.32 -9.15 -19.91
C ILE A 336 -0.59 -10.58 -19.43
N ILE A 337 -0.73 -11.54 -20.34
CA ILE A 337 -1.02 -12.93 -19.97
C ILE A 337 0.09 -13.50 -19.09
N VAL A 338 1.33 -13.43 -19.56
CA VAL A 338 2.47 -14.00 -18.81
C VAL A 338 2.73 -13.23 -17.51
N GLY A 339 2.67 -11.90 -17.54
CA GLY A 339 2.81 -11.06 -16.36
C GLY A 339 1.74 -11.32 -15.31
N SER A 340 0.49 -11.48 -15.74
CA SER A 340 -0.62 -11.82 -14.83
C SER A 340 -0.46 -13.20 -14.22
N LEU A 341 -0.03 -14.20 -14.99
CA LEU A 341 0.21 -15.56 -14.47
C LEU A 341 1.33 -15.58 -13.42
N ILE A 342 2.43 -14.89 -13.68
CA ILE A 342 3.54 -14.75 -12.73
C ILE A 342 3.05 -14.02 -11.47
N THR A 343 2.30 -12.93 -11.63
CA THR A 343 1.75 -12.16 -10.51
C THR A 343 0.83 -13.03 -9.65
N LEU A 344 -0.08 -13.78 -10.26
CA LEU A 344 -1.00 -14.69 -9.55
C LEU A 344 -0.24 -15.77 -8.78
N TYR A 345 0.83 -16.32 -9.36
CA TYR A 345 1.67 -17.30 -8.66
C TYR A 345 2.25 -16.69 -7.39
N PHE A 346 2.87 -15.50 -7.47
CA PHE A 346 3.44 -14.84 -6.30
C PHE A 346 2.40 -14.22 -5.36
N GLN A 347 1.19 -13.94 -5.82
CA GLN A 347 0.09 -13.51 -4.96
C GLN A 347 -0.31 -14.60 -3.95
N VAL A 348 -0.15 -15.89 -4.32
CA VAL A 348 -0.44 -17.02 -3.42
C VAL A 348 0.78 -17.40 -2.56
N HIS A 349 1.97 -17.44 -3.15
CA HIS A 349 3.18 -17.94 -2.47
C HIS A 349 3.94 -16.84 -1.70
N GLY A 350 3.74 -15.58 -2.07
CA GLY A 350 4.53 -14.45 -1.56
C GLY A 350 5.97 -14.44 -2.09
N ILE A 351 6.62 -13.31 -1.91
CA ILE A 351 8.05 -13.13 -2.19
C ILE A 351 8.73 -12.92 -0.84
N ASP A 352 9.71 -13.74 -0.54
CA ASP A 352 10.45 -13.70 0.71
C ASP A 352 11.62 -12.70 0.62
N PHE A 353 11.60 -11.71 1.49
CA PHE A 353 12.64 -10.69 1.62
C PHE A 353 13.39 -10.82 2.96
N SER A 354 13.61 -12.03 3.45
CA SER A 354 14.29 -12.29 4.72
C SER A 354 15.66 -11.61 4.84
N GLY A 355 16.36 -11.38 3.73
CA GLY A 355 17.60 -10.60 3.69
C GLY A 355 17.44 -9.10 3.95
N ALA A 356 16.22 -8.54 3.85
CA ALA A 356 15.90 -7.14 4.14
C ALA A 356 15.00 -7.00 5.39
N SER A 357 14.98 -8.02 6.25
CA SER A 357 14.06 -8.11 7.40
C SER A 357 14.20 -6.94 8.37
N GLU A 358 15.39 -6.38 8.57
CA GLU A 358 15.61 -5.21 9.43
C GLU A 358 14.93 -3.95 8.91
N LEU A 359 14.99 -3.71 7.59
CA LEU A 359 14.32 -2.56 6.97
C LEU A 359 12.79 -2.73 6.97
N LEU A 360 12.32 -3.93 6.68
CA LEU A 360 10.89 -4.25 6.65
C LEU A 360 10.27 -4.26 8.05
N SER A 361 11.03 -4.64 9.08
CA SER A 361 10.57 -4.64 10.46
C SER A 361 10.25 -3.24 10.98
N GLN A 362 10.88 -2.18 10.47
CA GLN A 362 10.54 -0.79 10.81
C GLN A 362 9.09 -0.43 10.46
N PHE A 363 8.52 -1.13 9.47
CA PHE A 363 7.12 -1.03 9.07
C PHE A 363 6.24 -2.16 9.62
N GLY A 364 6.77 -2.96 10.57
CA GLY A 364 6.06 -4.10 11.14
C GLY A 364 5.85 -5.28 10.18
N ILE A 365 6.54 -5.29 9.02
CA ILE A 365 6.37 -6.31 7.98
C ILE A 365 7.31 -7.50 8.27
N THR A 366 6.74 -8.67 8.43
CA THR A 366 7.48 -9.93 8.66
C THR A 366 7.79 -10.63 7.34
N GLY A 367 8.85 -10.18 6.66
CA GLY A 367 9.58 -10.97 5.67
C GLY A 367 8.92 -11.33 4.34
N ARG A 368 7.60 -11.41 4.21
CA ARG A 368 6.92 -11.78 2.95
C ARG A 368 6.02 -10.67 2.43
N MET A 369 6.16 -10.37 1.13
CA MET A 369 5.29 -9.44 0.42
C MET A 369 4.50 -10.18 -0.66
N TYR A 370 3.25 -9.78 -0.84
CA TYR A 370 2.31 -10.40 -1.76
C TYR A 370 1.91 -9.40 -2.85
N PRO A 371 2.33 -9.60 -4.11
CA PRO A 371 1.81 -8.81 -5.22
C PRO A 371 0.30 -8.95 -5.29
N LYS A 372 -0.42 -7.89 -5.66
CA LYS A 372 -1.87 -7.92 -5.81
C LYS A 372 -2.27 -7.53 -7.22
N LEU A 373 -2.71 -8.51 -8.00
CA LEU A 373 -3.21 -8.26 -9.35
C LEU A 373 -4.54 -7.50 -9.28
N SER A 374 -4.60 -6.39 -9.98
CA SER A 374 -5.83 -5.60 -10.16
C SER A 374 -5.99 -5.21 -11.63
N TRP A 375 -7.20 -4.84 -12.03
CA TRP A 375 -7.45 -4.33 -13.37
C TRP A 375 -6.57 -3.11 -13.68
N LEU A 376 -6.35 -2.25 -12.70
CA LEU A 376 -5.51 -1.07 -12.85
C LEU A 376 -4.05 -1.46 -13.14
N SER A 377 -3.46 -2.37 -12.35
CA SER A 377 -2.08 -2.82 -12.55
C SER A 377 -1.90 -3.63 -13.85
N ALA A 378 -2.92 -4.40 -14.25
CA ALA A 378 -2.86 -5.21 -15.48
C ALA A 378 -2.95 -4.37 -16.77
N ILE A 379 -3.63 -3.22 -16.75
CA ILE A 379 -3.92 -2.44 -17.96
C ILE A 379 -3.08 -1.16 -18.04
N SER A 380 -2.83 -0.45 -16.94
CA SER A 380 -2.20 0.88 -16.97
C SER A 380 -0.79 0.86 -17.55
N GLY A 381 0.07 -0.08 -17.13
CA GLY A 381 1.41 -0.23 -17.66
C GLY A 381 1.44 -0.60 -19.15
N PRO A 382 0.77 -1.66 -19.60
CA PRO A 382 0.65 -2.01 -21.01
C PRO A 382 0.03 -0.92 -21.89
N LEU A 383 -0.93 -0.16 -21.37
CA LEU A 383 -1.52 0.99 -22.08
C LEU A 383 -0.47 2.11 -22.30
N ALA A 384 0.37 2.38 -21.29
CA ALA A 384 1.48 3.31 -21.44
C ALA A 384 2.48 2.84 -22.53
N VAL A 385 2.81 1.54 -22.56
CA VAL A 385 3.64 0.94 -23.61
C VAL A 385 2.97 1.12 -24.99
N LEU A 386 1.67 0.87 -25.10
CA LEU A 386 0.93 1.05 -26.35
C LEU A 386 1.02 2.49 -26.86
N MET A 387 0.74 3.45 -25.99
CA MET A 387 0.77 4.88 -26.36
C MET A 387 2.16 5.31 -26.81
N ILE A 388 3.20 4.98 -26.05
CA ILE A 388 4.55 5.43 -26.37
C ILE A 388 5.08 4.71 -27.62
N THR A 389 4.75 3.42 -27.81
CA THR A 389 5.10 2.67 -29.03
C THR A 389 4.45 3.26 -30.26
N PHE A 390 3.20 3.67 -30.15
CA PHE A 390 2.49 4.36 -31.24
C PHE A 390 3.19 5.67 -31.61
N LEU A 391 3.52 6.50 -30.61
CA LEU A 391 4.24 7.75 -30.82
C LEU A 391 5.64 7.52 -31.43
N ALA A 392 6.37 6.52 -30.94
CA ALA A 392 7.66 6.14 -31.47
C ALA A 392 7.59 5.65 -32.93
N ALA A 393 6.56 4.88 -33.27
CA ALA A 393 6.35 4.40 -34.64
C ALA A 393 5.90 5.50 -35.62
N LEU A 394 5.27 6.55 -35.11
CA LEU A 394 4.77 7.64 -35.94
C LEU A 394 5.89 8.40 -36.63
N TYR A 395 7.02 8.66 -35.93
CA TYR A 395 8.16 9.37 -36.49
C TYR A 395 8.76 8.68 -37.75
N PRO A 396 9.15 7.39 -37.71
CA PRO A 396 9.64 6.68 -38.90
C PRO A 396 8.58 6.58 -40.01
N ALA A 397 7.32 6.35 -39.67
CA ALA A 397 6.24 6.28 -40.64
C ALA A 397 6.00 7.57 -41.38
N LEU A 398 6.10 8.72 -40.71
CA LEU A 398 6.01 10.05 -41.34
C LEU A 398 7.24 10.37 -42.20
N LYS A 399 8.41 9.82 -41.85
CA LYS A 399 9.62 9.99 -42.68
C LYS A 399 9.44 9.33 -44.06
N VAL A 400 8.76 8.19 -44.14
CA VAL A 400 8.43 7.54 -45.43
C VAL A 400 7.54 8.41 -46.33
N ARG A 401 6.67 9.24 -45.75
CA ARG A 401 5.80 10.15 -46.50
C ARG A 401 6.57 11.23 -47.25
N ARG A 402 7.82 11.53 -46.85
CA ARG A 402 8.69 12.53 -47.47
C ARG A 402 9.67 11.92 -48.46
N LEU A 403 9.69 10.60 -48.67
CA LEU A 403 10.58 9.96 -49.63
C LEU A 403 10.15 10.29 -51.08
N GLN A 404 11.14 10.67 -51.90
CA GLN A 404 10.95 10.83 -53.34
C GLN A 404 11.27 9.49 -54.03
N PRO A 405 10.45 9.02 -55.00
CA PRO A 405 10.67 7.73 -55.67
C PRO A 405 12.04 7.59 -56.33
N VAL A 406 12.54 8.66 -56.95
CA VAL A 406 13.83 8.67 -57.67
C VAL A 406 15.02 8.55 -56.70
N GLU A 407 14.96 9.25 -55.55
CA GLU A 407 16.01 9.15 -54.52
C GLU A 407 15.99 7.79 -53.82
N ALA A 408 14.79 7.28 -53.53
CA ALA A 408 14.61 5.96 -52.88
C ALA A 408 15.16 4.80 -53.73
N MET A 409 15.14 4.90 -55.07
CA MET A 409 15.70 3.88 -55.96
C MET A 409 17.23 4.01 -56.13
N ARG A 410 17.82 5.18 -55.86
CA ARG A 410 19.27 5.44 -55.97
C ARG A 410 20.07 5.10 -54.71
N THR A 411 19.43 4.89 -53.60
CA THR A 411 20.10 4.45 -52.35
C THR A 411 20.59 3.02 -52.53
N THR A 412 21.91 2.86 -52.58
CA THR A 412 22.66 1.58 -52.58
C THR A 412 22.62 0.94 -51.18
#